data_b7efa0a294f84f3d321469c83efe4225
#
_entry.id   b7efa0a294f84f3d321469c83efe4225
#
_cell.length_a   1.000
_cell.length_b   1.000
_cell.length_c   1.000
_cell.angle_alpha   90.00
_cell.angle_beta   90.00
_cell.angle_gamma   90.00
#
_symmetry.space_group_name_H-M   'P 1'
#
loop_
_entity.id
_entity.type
_entity.pdbx_description
1 polymer ?
#
loop_
_entity_poly.entity_id
_entity_poly.type
_entity_poly.pdbx_seq_one_letter_code
_entity_poly.pdbx_strand_id
1 'polypeptide(L)'
;KGVTDAELARIKKHLINPVESEEVGLEKPATLRRETLESADVKDVEGFIGRTDEEIAAYHKKIGFAMSTEDLAFVRDYFKDEGRNPTETELKVIDTYWSDHCRHTTFATELKNIKITSENRSVEKAYHLYRDLYEEINGSRPDKYPCLMDLATIAAKKLKKDGKLDNLDVSDEINACSICIDAEIDGKTEKYLVMFKNETHNHPTEIEPFGGASTCLGGAIRDPLSGRSYVYQAMRVTGAGDIYQPVGETLAGKLPQRVISRKAAAGYSSYGNQIGLATTHVREIYHPDYVAKRLEVGAVVGAVKAENVRRETPAAGDVVLLLGGRTGRDGIGGATGSSKEHNTKSLETCSSEVQKGNAPEERKLERLFRRPEVTRLIKKSNDFGAGGVSVAIGELTDGLDIYLDRVPTKYDGLNATELAISESQERMAVVVERADME
;
A
#
# COMPACT_ATOMS: atom_id res chain seq x y z
N LYS A 1 -10.21 45.18 -12.24
CA LYS A 1 -8.78 45.11 -12.69
C LYS A 1 -8.66 43.82 -13.48
N GLY A 2 -8.29 43.92 -14.78
CA GLY A 2 -8.10 42.74 -15.62
C GLY A 2 -6.83 41.96 -15.19
N VAL A 3 -6.95 40.64 -15.14
CA VAL A 3 -5.81 39.74 -15.02
C VAL A 3 -5.24 39.55 -16.41
N THR A 4 -3.94 39.64 -16.58
CA THR A 4 -3.26 39.36 -17.86
C THR A 4 -3.22 37.84 -18.12
N ASP A 5 -3.08 37.43 -19.37
CA ASP A 5 -2.95 36.00 -19.72
C ASP A 5 -1.77 35.32 -19.00
N ALA A 6 -0.66 36.02 -18.86
CA ALA A 6 0.50 35.53 -18.13
C ALA A 6 0.22 35.33 -16.62
N GLU A 7 -0.52 36.25 -16.00
CA GLU A 7 -0.96 36.11 -14.60
C GLU A 7 -1.98 34.98 -14.46
N LEU A 8 -2.92 34.85 -15.40
CA LEU A 8 -3.89 33.78 -15.44
C LEU A 8 -3.20 32.42 -15.55
N ALA A 9 -2.24 32.27 -16.44
CA ALA A 9 -1.45 31.06 -16.58
C ALA A 9 -0.73 30.67 -15.30
N ARG A 10 -0.16 31.66 -14.58
CA ARG A 10 0.47 31.42 -13.27
C ARG A 10 -0.53 31.00 -12.20
N ILE A 11 -1.71 31.61 -12.19
CA ILE A 11 -2.80 31.26 -11.27
C ILE A 11 -3.25 29.83 -11.53
N LYS A 12 -3.52 29.49 -12.80
CA LYS A 12 -3.91 28.12 -13.20
C LYS A 12 -2.88 27.08 -12.77
N LYS A 13 -1.61 27.32 -13.07
CA LYS A 13 -0.52 26.41 -12.66
C LYS A 13 -0.45 26.21 -11.14
N HIS A 14 -0.85 27.20 -10.35
CA HIS A 14 -0.87 27.10 -8.89
C HIS A 14 -2.11 26.40 -8.34
N LEU A 15 -3.27 26.60 -8.99
CA LEU A 15 -4.54 26.08 -8.51
C LEU A 15 -4.90 24.69 -9.03
N ILE A 16 -4.50 24.39 -10.27
CA ILE A 16 -4.84 23.12 -10.93
C ILE A 16 -3.73 22.10 -10.65
N ASN A 17 -4.07 21.07 -9.90
CA ASN A 17 -3.27 19.85 -9.84
C ASN A 17 -3.84 18.89 -10.91
N PRO A 18 -3.08 18.54 -11.96
CA PRO A 18 -3.59 17.72 -13.07
C PRO A 18 -4.02 16.31 -12.65
N VAL A 19 -3.62 15.84 -11.47
CA VAL A 19 -4.02 14.55 -10.91
C VAL A 19 -5.48 14.58 -10.39
N GLU A 20 -5.92 15.71 -9.85
CA GLU A 20 -7.24 15.85 -9.20
C GLU A 20 -8.22 16.73 -9.95
N SER A 21 -7.72 17.62 -10.83
CA SER A 21 -8.56 18.66 -11.47
C SER A 21 -8.06 19.03 -12.86
N GLU A 22 -8.99 19.41 -13.73
CA GLU A 22 -8.71 19.87 -15.09
C GLU A 22 -9.47 21.17 -15.38
N GLU A 23 -8.95 21.95 -16.32
CA GLU A 23 -9.65 23.11 -16.83
C GLU A 23 -10.74 22.67 -17.82
N VAL A 24 -11.95 23.15 -17.62
CA VAL A 24 -13.08 22.89 -18.52
C VAL A 24 -13.64 24.20 -19.08
N GLY A 25 -14.28 24.13 -20.25
CA GLY A 25 -15.00 25.25 -20.85
C GLY A 25 -16.22 25.66 -20.02
N LEU A 26 -16.71 26.88 -20.26
CA LEU A 26 -17.93 27.41 -19.63
C LEU A 26 -19.23 26.89 -20.27
N GLU A 27 -19.13 26.21 -21.39
CA GLU A 27 -20.30 25.65 -22.07
C GLU A 27 -20.81 24.41 -21.33
N LYS A 28 -22.13 24.33 -21.24
CA LYS A 28 -22.76 23.15 -20.61
C LYS A 28 -22.56 21.93 -21.51
N PRO A 29 -21.98 20.84 -21.00
CA PRO A 29 -21.81 19.62 -21.78
C PRO A 29 -23.17 18.99 -22.12
N ALA A 30 -23.29 18.42 -23.32
CA ALA A 30 -24.51 17.77 -23.78
C ALA A 30 -24.86 16.52 -22.96
N THR A 31 -23.87 15.87 -22.37
CA THR A 31 -24.03 14.69 -21.52
C THR A 31 -22.96 14.68 -20.43
N LEU A 32 -23.29 14.09 -19.26
CA LEU A 32 -22.34 13.78 -18.21
C LEU A 32 -21.71 12.37 -18.38
N ARG A 33 -22.17 11.61 -19.36
CA ARG A 33 -21.57 10.32 -19.68
C ARG A 33 -20.25 10.54 -20.39
N ARG A 34 -19.20 9.94 -19.88
CA ARG A 34 -17.92 9.82 -20.59
C ARG A 34 -18.04 8.74 -21.65
N GLU A 35 -17.36 8.91 -22.77
CA GLU A 35 -17.25 7.86 -23.77
C GLU A 35 -16.60 6.63 -23.14
N THR A 36 -17.20 5.47 -23.33
CA THR A 36 -16.66 4.20 -22.88
C THR A 36 -15.55 3.82 -23.84
N LEU A 37 -14.31 3.69 -23.34
CA LEU A 37 -13.23 3.14 -24.13
C LEU A 37 -13.48 1.63 -24.29
N GLU A 38 -13.35 1.12 -25.50
CA GLU A 38 -13.36 -0.32 -25.73
C GLU A 38 -12.16 -0.95 -25.00
N SER A 39 -12.39 -2.08 -24.36
CA SER A 39 -11.34 -2.85 -23.72
C SER A 39 -10.43 -3.45 -24.79
N ALA A 40 -9.12 -3.18 -24.71
CA ALA A 40 -8.16 -3.84 -25.56
C ALA A 40 -7.89 -5.28 -25.07
N ASP A 41 -7.80 -6.23 -26.01
CA ASP A 41 -7.39 -7.58 -25.67
C ASP A 41 -5.97 -7.61 -25.13
N VAL A 42 -5.73 -8.50 -24.17
CA VAL A 42 -4.38 -8.76 -23.66
C VAL A 42 -3.55 -9.46 -24.71
N LYS A 43 -2.35 -8.95 -24.95
CA LYS A 43 -1.43 -9.48 -25.96
C LYS A 43 -0.28 -10.23 -25.31
N ASP A 44 0.19 -11.26 -26.02
CA ASP A 44 1.47 -11.86 -25.72
C ASP A 44 2.62 -10.92 -26.08
N VAL A 45 3.68 -10.96 -25.29
CA VAL A 45 4.91 -10.19 -25.59
C VAL A 45 5.76 -11.01 -26.56
N GLU A 46 5.46 -10.85 -27.82
CA GLU A 46 6.08 -11.63 -28.90
C GLU A 46 7.62 -11.60 -28.87
N GLY A 47 8.20 -12.79 -29.03
CA GLY A 47 9.66 -12.98 -29.04
C GLY A 47 10.35 -12.75 -27.70
N PHE A 48 9.61 -12.64 -26.59
CA PHE A 48 10.18 -12.36 -25.26
C PHE A 48 11.20 -13.42 -24.83
N ILE A 49 10.87 -14.70 -24.95
CA ILE A 49 11.72 -15.82 -24.53
C ILE A 49 12.99 -15.99 -25.37
N GLY A 50 13.03 -15.39 -26.56
CA GLY A 50 14.20 -15.44 -27.47
C GLY A 50 15.19 -14.28 -27.29
N ARG A 51 14.92 -13.31 -26.40
CA ARG A 51 15.75 -12.11 -26.21
C ARG A 51 17.06 -12.42 -25.52
N THR A 52 18.13 -11.77 -25.98
CA THR A 52 19.42 -11.76 -25.29
C THR A 52 19.35 -10.90 -24.03
N ASP A 53 20.39 -10.95 -23.19
CA ASP A 53 20.45 -10.12 -21.96
C ASP A 53 20.50 -8.63 -22.29
N GLU A 54 21.17 -8.23 -23.40
CA GLU A 54 21.19 -6.85 -23.86
C GLU A 54 19.81 -6.38 -24.34
N GLU A 55 19.07 -7.25 -25.03
CA GLU A 55 17.70 -6.96 -25.48
C GLU A 55 16.72 -6.90 -24.29
N ILE A 56 16.92 -7.72 -23.26
CA ILE A 56 16.18 -7.65 -22.00
C ILE A 56 16.46 -6.32 -21.29
N ALA A 57 17.72 -5.90 -21.19
CA ALA A 57 18.08 -4.61 -20.59
C ALA A 57 17.46 -3.42 -21.34
N ALA A 58 17.48 -3.48 -22.67
CA ALA A 58 16.85 -2.45 -23.51
C ALA A 58 15.31 -2.44 -23.34
N TYR A 59 14.68 -3.60 -23.26
CA TYR A 59 13.25 -3.74 -23.04
C TYR A 59 12.85 -3.25 -21.64
N HIS A 60 13.61 -3.63 -20.61
CA HIS A 60 13.44 -3.14 -19.24
C HIS A 60 13.40 -1.61 -19.19
N LYS A 61 14.43 -0.97 -19.78
CA LYS A 61 14.51 0.49 -19.85
C LYS A 61 13.37 1.13 -20.64
N LYS A 62 12.94 0.50 -21.75
CA LYS A 62 11.86 1.00 -22.60
C LYS A 62 10.51 1.01 -21.88
N ILE A 63 10.20 -0.07 -21.15
CA ILE A 63 8.93 -0.22 -20.44
C ILE A 63 8.96 0.49 -19.08
N GLY A 64 10.16 0.56 -18.44
CA GLY A 64 10.36 1.16 -17.13
C GLY A 64 9.82 0.28 -16.00
N PHE A 65 10.14 -1.01 -16.03
CA PHE A 65 9.81 -1.93 -14.96
C PHE A 65 10.41 -1.50 -13.61
N ALA A 66 9.75 -1.83 -12.51
CA ALA A 66 10.22 -1.63 -11.14
C ALA A 66 11.13 -2.77 -10.66
N MET A 67 10.95 -3.98 -11.20
CA MET A 67 11.87 -5.11 -10.97
C MET A 67 13.24 -4.80 -11.60
N SER A 68 14.30 -5.49 -11.15
CA SER A 68 15.64 -5.33 -11.75
C SER A 68 15.74 -5.94 -13.15
N THR A 69 16.81 -5.59 -13.89
CA THR A 69 17.10 -6.22 -15.19
C THR A 69 17.37 -7.71 -15.04
N GLU A 70 18.04 -8.10 -13.96
CA GLU A 70 18.35 -9.48 -13.60
C GLU A 70 17.07 -10.27 -13.28
N ASP A 71 16.13 -9.66 -12.55
CA ASP A 71 14.81 -10.26 -12.31
C ASP A 71 14.05 -10.49 -13.63
N LEU A 72 14.08 -9.52 -14.55
CA LEU A 72 13.43 -9.65 -15.85
C LEU A 72 14.09 -10.73 -16.73
N ALA A 73 15.40 -10.91 -16.64
CA ALA A 73 16.11 -12.00 -17.30
C ALA A 73 15.70 -13.36 -16.71
N PHE A 74 15.56 -13.44 -15.39
CA PHE A 74 15.03 -14.65 -14.75
C PHE A 74 13.60 -14.96 -15.19
N VAL A 75 12.73 -13.96 -15.33
CA VAL A 75 11.37 -14.13 -15.86
C VAL A 75 11.40 -14.67 -17.29
N ARG A 76 12.30 -14.13 -18.16
CA ARG A 76 12.49 -14.67 -19.51
C ARG A 76 12.81 -16.16 -19.49
N ASP A 77 13.76 -16.56 -18.64
CA ASP A 77 14.21 -17.96 -18.57
C ASP A 77 13.12 -18.86 -18.02
N TYR A 78 12.33 -18.42 -17.05
CA TYR A 78 11.15 -19.12 -16.57
C TYR A 78 10.13 -19.38 -17.69
N PHE A 79 9.75 -18.37 -18.47
CA PHE A 79 8.80 -18.53 -19.57
C PHE A 79 9.38 -19.34 -20.74
N LYS A 80 10.71 -19.31 -20.91
CA LYS A 80 11.41 -20.18 -21.87
C LYS A 80 11.28 -21.65 -21.47
N ASP A 81 11.38 -21.99 -20.20
CA ASP A 81 11.17 -23.34 -19.70
C ASP A 81 9.71 -23.77 -19.82
N GLU A 82 8.75 -22.84 -19.69
CA GLU A 82 7.34 -23.08 -20.00
C GLU A 82 7.05 -23.22 -21.50
N GLY A 83 7.96 -22.83 -22.38
CA GLY A 83 7.81 -22.94 -23.84
C GLY A 83 6.82 -21.94 -24.46
N ARG A 84 6.54 -20.81 -23.79
CA ARG A 84 5.61 -19.77 -24.26
C ARG A 84 6.09 -18.37 -23.93
N ASN A 85 5.63 -17.38 -24.69
CA ASN A 85 5.81 -15.99 -24.30
C ASN A 85 4.84 -15.62 -23.15
N PRO A 86 5.24 -14.70 -22.25
CA PRO A 86 4.30 -14.13 -21.29
C PRO A 86 3.33 -13.16 -21.97
N THR A 87 2.17 -12.98 -21.37
CA THR A 87 1.28 -11.87 -21.68
C THR A 87 1.78 -10.57 -21.04
N GLU A 88 1.31 -9.42 -21.56
CA GLU A 88 1.57 -8.11 -20.93
C GLU A 88 1.05 -8.09 -19.49
N THR A 89 -0.08 -8.73 -19.20
CA THR A 89 -0.65 -8.82 -17.84
C THR A 89 0.27 -9.59 -16.89
N GLU A 90 0.78 -10.76 -17.31
CA GLU A 90 1.71 -11.54 -16.48
C GLU A 90 2.96 -10.74 -16.12
N LEU A 91 3.58 -10.06 -17.10
CA LEU A 91 4.74 -9.21 -16.82
C LEU A 91 4.42 -8.07 -15.85
N LYS A 92 3.25 -7.44 -15.98
CA LYS A 92 2.83 -6.36 -15.06
C LYS A 92 2.54 -6.86 -13.65
N VAL A 93 1.93 -8.03 -13.52
CA VAL A 93 1.68 -8.67 -12.22
C VAL A 93 3.00 -9.03 -11.54
N ILE A 94 3.92 -9.66 -12.28
CA ILE A 94 5.26 -10.01 -11.75
C ILE A 94 6.03 -8.74 -11.36
N ASP A 95 6.02 -7.69 -12.19
CA ASP A 95 6.67 -6.41 -11.90
C ASP A 95 6.13 -5.77 -10.59
N THR A 96 4.83 -5.91 -10.34
CA THR A 96 4.20 -5.43 -9.12
C THR A 96 4.71 -6.19 -7.89
N TYR A 97 4.68 -7.54 -7.93
CA TYR A 97 5.18 -8.38 -6.85
C TYR A 97 6.68 -8.17 -6.59
N TRP A 98 7.47 -7.90 -7.62
CA TRP A 98 8.92 -7.76 -7.55
C TRP A 98 9.39 -6.31 -7.44
N SER A 99 8.47 -5.38 -7.26
CA SER A 99 8.80 -4.00 -6.90
C SER A 99 9.42 -3.90 -5.51
N ASP A 100 10.23 -2.88 -5.27
CA ASP A 100 10.81 -2.62 -3.94
C ASP A 100 9.72 -2.37 -2.88
N HIS A 101 8.57 -1.83 -3.30
CA HIS A 101 7.40 -1.64 -2.44
C HIS A 101 6.91 -2.96 -1.81
N CYS A 102 6.87 -4.05 -2.59
CA CYS A 102 6.41 -5.37 -2.10
C CYS A 102 7.55 -6.19 -1.49
N ARG A 103 8.76 -6.13 -2.05
CA ARG A 103 9.90 -6.97 -1.63
C ARG A 103 10.80 -6.34 -0.58
N HIS A 104 10.74 -5.03 -0.39
CA HIS A 104 11.60 -4.29 0.55
C HIS A 104 13.11 -4.51 0.32
N THR A 105 13.55 -4.67 -0.92
CA THR A 105 14.93 -5.00 -1.29
C THR A 105 15.93 -3.95 -0.84
N THR A 106 15.54 -2.67 -0.87
CA THR A 106 16.36 -1.56 -0.34
C THR A 106 16.67 -1.74 1.15
N PHE A 107 15.67 -2.09 1.97
CA PHE A 107 15.87 -2.36 3.41
C PHE A 107 16.63 -3.65 3.68
N ALA A 108 16.61 -4.61 2.75
CA ALA A 108 17.31 -5.87 2.82
C ALA A 108 18.74 -5.81 2.25
N THR A 109 19.20 -4.65 1.73
CA THR A 109 20.56 -4.50 1.21
C THR A 109 21.61 -4.75 2.28
N GLU A 110 22.62 -5.58 1.97
CA GLU A 110 23.72 -5.89 2.88
C GLU A 110 24.58 -4.66 3.20
N LEU A 111 24.75 -4.37 4.48
CA LEU A 111 25.58 -3.25 4.97
C LEU A 111 27.00 -3.73 5.27
N LYS A 112 27.95 -3.51 4.35
CA LYS A 112 29.32 -3.98 4.46
C LYS A 112 30.26 -3.02 5.21
N ASN A 113 30.12 -1.72 4.96
CA ASN A 113 31.05 -0.70 5.44
C ASN A 113 30.30 0.37 6.25
N ILE A 114 30.06 0.07 7.53
CA ILE A 114 29.36 0.99 8.42
C ILE A 114 30.38 1.90 9.09
N LYS A 115 30.26 3.22 8.89
CA LYS A 115 31.07 4.25 9.53
C LYS A 115 30.18 5.20 10.32
N ILE A 116 30.45 5.32 11.61
CA ILE A 116 29.77 6.28 12.48
C ILE A 116 30.59 7.55 12.54
N THR A 117 30.01 8.68 12.12
CA THR A 117 30.65 10.00 12.15
C THR A 117 30.05 10.94 13.18
N SER A 118 29.06 10.44 13.95
CA SER A 118 28.39 11.22 14.99
C SER A 118 29.29 11.42 16.20
N GLU A 119 29.34 12.63 16.73
CA GLU A 119 29.98 12.92 18.04
C GLU A 119 29.11 12.47 19.22
N ASN A 120 27.86 12.08 18.96
CA ASN A 120 26.93 11.59 19.97
C ASN A 120 27.26 10.15 20.36
N ARG A 121 27.87 9.97 21.51
CA ARG A 121 28.22 8.63 22.06
C ARG A 121 27.03 7.67 22.19
N SER A 122 25.78 8.17 22.22
CA SER A 122 24.59 7.31 22.26
C SER A 122 24.41 6.55 20.95
N VAL A 123 24.78 7.13 19.80
CA VAL A 123 24.71 6.45 18.49
C VAL A 123 25.72 5.30 18.44
N GLU A 124 26.96 5.54 18.91
CA GLU A 124 27.99 4.52 18.97
C GLU A 124 27.59 3.35 19.92
N LYS A 125 27.07 3.66 21.10
CA LYS A 125 26.56 2.67 22.04
C LYS A 125 25.40 1.85 21.44
N ALA A 126 24.47 2.49 20.77
CA ALA A 126 23.35 1.81 20.10
C ALA A 126 23.84 0.88 18.99
N TYR A 127 24.88 1.28 18.25
CA TYR A 127 25.48 0.43 17.22
C TYR A 127 26.18 -0.79 17.83
N HIS A 128 26.94 -0.62 18.92
CA HIS A 128 27.56 -1.75 19.61
C HIS A 128 26.49 -2.71 20.16
N LEU A 129 25.45 -2.19 20.79
CA LEU A 129 24.33 -3.02 21.26
C LEU A 129 23.68 -3.78 20.09
N TYR A 130 23.47 -3.13 18.94
CA TYR A 130 22.97 -3.82 17.76
C TYR A 130 23.88 -4.96 17.32
N ARG A 131 25.20 -4.76 17.30
CA ARG A 131 26.16 -5.79 16.91
C ARG A 131 26.13 -6.98 17.85
N ASP A 132 26.05 -6.73 19.17
CA ASP A 132 25.95 -7.79 20.17
C ASP A 132 24.65 -8.59 20.00
N LEU A 133 23.53 -7.91 19.80
CA LEU A 133 22.23 -8.54 19.54
C LEU A 133 22.22 -9.31 18.21
N TYR A 134 22.87 -8.76 17.18
CA TYR A 134 22.99 -9.43 15.89
C TYR A 134 23.72 -10.76 16.03
N GLU A 135 24.86 -10.77 16.69
CA GLU A 135 25.64 -11.99 16.94
C GLU A 135 24.84 -13.01 17.76
N GLU A 136 24.14 -12.55 18.80
CA GLU A 136 23.29 -13.41 19.64
C GLU A 136 22.13 -14.05 18.87
N ILE A 137 21.51 -13.33 17.96
CA ILE A 137 20.28 -13.76 17.26
C ILE A 137 20.60 -14.47 15.94
N ASN A 138 21.57 -13.95 15.18
CA ASN A 138 21.87 -14.38 13.81
C ASN A 138 23.25 -15.03 13.66
N GLY A 139 24.14 -15.00 14.64
CA GLY A 139 25.54 -15.43 14.51
C GLY A 139 25.72 -16.87 14.03
N SER A 140 24.75 -17.76 14.29
CA SER A 140 24.74 -19.14 13.78
C SER A 140 24.09 -19.30 12.39
N ARG A 141 23.62 -18.22 11.76
CA ARG A 141 22.87 -18.22 10.51
C ARG A 141 23.69 -17.62 9.37
N PRO A 142 24.37 -18.46 8.55
CA PRO A 142 25.26 -17.98 7.49
C PRO A 142 24.53 -17.26 6.35
N ASP A 143 23.22 -17.44 6.24
CA ASP A 143 22.34 -16.78 5.27
C ASP A 143 21.95 -15.35 5.66
N LYS A 144 22.30 -14.90 6.87
CA LYS A 144 21.96 -13.59 7.39
C LYS A 144 23.14 -12.63 7.33
N TYR A 145 22.83 -11.39 7.03
CA TYR A 145 23.77 -10.27 6.98
C TYR A 145 23.13 -9.02 7.58
N PRO A 146 23.94 -8.08 8.11
CA PRO A 146 23.43 -6.80 8.61
C PRO A 146 22.75 -5.99 7.50
N CYS A 147 21.52 -5.56 7.75
CA CYS A 147 20.74 -4.70 6.84
C CYS A 147 19.82 -3.78 7.67
N LEU A 148 19.16 -2.81 7.02
CA LEU A 148 18.25 -1.88 7.71
C LEU A 148 17.03 -2.61 8.29
N MET A 149 16.50 -3.62 7.59
CA MET A 149 15.38 -4.42 8.08
C MET A 149 15.76 -5.19 9.35
N ASP A 150 16.97 -5.74 9.39
CA ASP A 150 17.46 -6.43 10.58
C ASP A 150 17.65 -5.47 11.76
N LEU A 151 18.27 -4.29 11.50
CA LEU A 151 18.42 -3.25 12.52
C LEU A 151 17.06 -2.82 13.10
N ALA A 152 16.03 -2.69 12.28
CA ALA A 152 14.68 -2.32 12.71
C ALA A 152 13.99 -3.41 13.56
N THR A 153 14.27 -4.69 13.29
CA THR A 153 13.54 -5.83 13.89
C THR A 153 14.29 -6.57 14.99
N ILE A 154 15.61 -6.33 15.15
CA ILE A 154 16.47 -7.14 16.05
C ILE A 154 16.02 -7.09 17.51
N ALA A 155 15.56 -5.92 17.98
CA ALA A 155 15.07 -5.76 19.34
C ALA A 155 13.82 -6.62 19.62
N ALA A 156 12.88 -6.68 18.67
CA ALA A 156 11.69 -7.52 18.78
C ALA A 156 12.07 -9.01 18.76
N LYS A 157 13.01 -9.40 17.90
CA LYS A 157 13.54 -10.78 17.86
C LYS A 157 14.17 -11.17 19.20
N LYS A 158 14.93 -10.26 19.82
CA LYS A 158 15.52 -10.47 21.16
C LYS A 158 14.45 -10.62 22.23
N LEU A 159 13.46 -9.73 22.26
CA LEU A 159 12.36 -9.81 23.23
C LEU A 159 11.58 -11.13 23.08
N LYS A 160 11.36 -11.58 21.85
CA LYS A 160 10.70 -12.87 21.58
C LYS A 160 11.54 -14.04 22.10
N LYS A 161 12.86 -14.04 21.83
CA LYS A 161 13.80 -15.05 22.33
C LYS A 161 13.83 -15.12 23.86
N ASP A 162 13.69 -13.96 24.53
CA ASP A 162 13.68 -13.85 25.99
C ASP A 162 12.31 -14.19 26.63
N GLY A 163 11.32 -14.63 25.86
CA GLY A 163 9.98 -14.94 26.36
C GLY A 163 9.20 -13.71 26.87
N LYS A 164 9.51 -12.52 26.36
CA LYS A 164 8.83 -11.27 26.76
C LYS A 164 7.70 -10.87 25.83
N LEU A 165 7.42 -11.68 24.83
CA LEU A 165 6.34 -11.50 23.87
C LEU A 165 5.39 -12.71 23.83
N ASP A 166 5.13 -13.31 24.98
CA ASP A 166 4.29 -14.52 25.10
C ASP A 166 2.82 -14.26 24.74
N ASN A 167 2.41 -13.00 24.82
CA ASN A 167 1.07 -12.56 24.40
C ASN A 167 0.98 -12.17 22.92
N LEU A 168 2.08 -12.29 22.16
CA LEU A 168 2.05 -12.05 20.71
C LEU A 168 1.19 -13.13 20.04
N ASP A 169 0.16 -12.70 19.33
CA ASP A 169 -0.69 -13.57 18.54
C ASP A 169 0.02 -13.87 17.20
N VAL A 170 0.49 -15.10 17.05
CA VAL A 170 1.26 -15.55 15.87
C VAL A 170 0.33 -16.29 14.93
N SER A 171 0.18 -15.78 13.70
CA SER A 171 -0.60 -16.41 12.64
C SER A 171 -0.02 -16.08 11.26
N ASP A 172 -0.56 -16.69 10.21
CA ASP A 172 -0.21 -16.38 8.81
C ASP A 172 -0.83 -15.06 8.33
N GLU A 173 -1.74 -14.47 9.11
CA GLU A 173 -2.32 -13.16 8.85
C GLU A 173 -1.48 -12.09 9.54
N ILE A 174 -0.53 -11.53 8.81
CA ILE A 174 0.52 -10.64 9.34
C ILE A 174 0.30 -9.16 9.01
N ASN A 175 -0.86 -8.79 8.45
CA ASN A 175 -1.14 -7.42 8.01
C ASN A 175 -1.12 -6.41 9.17
N ALA A 176 -1.49 -6.84 10.38
CA ALA A 176 -1.39 -6.04 11.59
C ALA A 176 -0.69 -6.81 12.70
N CYS A 177 0.02 -6.10 13.58
CA CYS A 177 0.55 -6.71 14.81
C CYS A 177 -0.62 -6.99 15.77
N SER A 178 -0.73 -8.23 16.25
CA SER A 178 -1.80 -8.69 17.13
C SER A 178 -1.25 -9.22 18.44
N ILE A 179 -1.88 -8.85 19.56
CA ILE A 179 -1.60 -9.39 20.89
C ILE A 179 -2.85 -9.93 21.54
N CYS A 180 -2.72 -11.03 22.31
CA CYS A 180 -3.78 -11.58 23.12
C CYS A 180 -3.82 -10.88 24.49
N ILE A 181 -4.98 -10.44 24.90
CA ILE A 181 -5.21 -9.89 26.24
C ILE A 181 -6.43 -10.53 26.90
N ASP A 182 -6.43 -10.55 28.21
CA ASP A 182 -7.62 -10.83 29.02
C ASP A 182 -8.25 -9.49 29.43
N ALA A 183 -9.48 -9.25 28.99
CA ALA A 183 -10.22 -8.01 29.28
C ALA A 183 -11.35 -8.29 30.27
N GLU A 184 -11.45 -7.48 31.32
CA GLU A 184 -12.56 -7.53 32.27
C GLU A 184 -13.72 -6.67 31.75
N ILE A 185 -14.81 -7.33 31.36
CA ILE A 185 -15.99 -6.67 30.79
C ILE A 185 -17.22 -7.15 31.58
N ASP A 186 -17.93 -6.22 32.25
CA ASP A 186 -19.11 -6.50 33.05
C ASP A 186 -18.88 -7.63 34.09
N GLY A 187 -17.67 -7.66 34.67
CA GLY A 187 -17.31 -8.67 35.70
C GLY A 187 -17.00 -10.06 35.15
N LYS A 188 -16.76 -10.16 33.81
CA LYS A 188 -16.33 -11.39 33.16
C LYS A 188 -15.02 -11.16 32.47
N THR A 189 -14.11 -12.12 32.60
CA THR A 189 -12.84 -12.11 31.83
C THR A 189 -13.09 -12.68 30.45
N GLU A 190 -12.81 -11.90 29.42
CA GLU A 190 -12.95 -12.29 28.02
C GLU A 190 -11.60 -12.12 27.29
N LYS A 191 -11.27 -13.07 26.41
CA LYS A 191 -10.07 -12.98 25.58
C LYS A 191 -10.31 -12.12 24.37
N TYR A 192 -9.42 -11.14 24.16
CA TYR A 192 -9.43 -10.25 23.02
C TYR A 192 -8.10 -10.32 22.25
N LEU A 193 -8.18 -10.14 20.96
CA LEU A 193 -7.06 -9.77 20.10
C LEU A 193 -7.09 -8.26 19.95
N VAL A 194 -5.99 -7.61 20.33
CA VAL A 194 -5.79 -6.17 20.12
C VAL A 194 -4.76 -6.02 19.01
N MET A 195 -5.14 -5.30 17.97
CA MET A 195 -4.33 -5.14 16.76
C MET A 195 -3.86 -3.71 16.60
N PHE A 196 -2.61 -3.56 16.20
CA PHE A 196 -1.99 -2.30 15.85
C PHE A 196 -1.44 -2.38 14.44
N LYS A 197 -1.74 -1.35 13.64
CA LYS A 197 -1.15 -1.15 12.31
C LYS A 197 -0.68 0.29 12.18
N ASN A 198 0.45 0.47 11.53
CA ASN A 198 0.87 1.75 10.98
C ASN A 198 1.14 1.57 9.49
N GLU A 199 0.64 2.50 8.70
CA GLU A 199 0.74 2.51 7.25
C GLU A 199 1.42 3.76 6.77
N THR A 200 2.41 3.63 5.88
CA THR A 200 3.04 4.77 5.21
C THR A 200 2.43 4.95 3.82
N HIS A 201 2.03 6.17 3.50
CA HIS A 201 1.43 6.50 2.21
C HIS A 201 2.04 7.78 1.62
N ASN A 202 3.36 7.76 1.45
CA ASN A 202 4.18 8.93 1.14
C ASN A 202 3.99 9.41 -0.30
N HIS A 203 4.18 8.50 -1.28
CA HIS A 203 4.15 8.82 -2.71
C HIS A 203 2.80 9.36 -3.18
N PRO A 204 1.66 8.71 -2.93
CA PRO A 204 0.37 9.25 -3.32
C PRO A 204 0.03 10.57 -2.64
N THR A 205 0.42 10.75 -1.38
CA THR A 205 0.18 12.00 -0.64
C THR A 205 0.99 13.17 -1.19
N GLU A 206 2.15 12.96 -1.77
CA GLU A 206 2.89 14.03 -2.45
C GLU A 206 2.24 14.47 -3.75
N ILE A 207 1.59 13.56 -4.47
CA ILE A 207 1.02 13.79 -5.80
C ILE A 207 -0.39 14.36 -5.69
N GLU A 208 -1.26 13.71 -4.90
CA GLU A 208 -2.62 14.14 -4.60
C GLU A 208 -2.86 14.06 -3.08
N PRO A 209 -2.53 15.13 -2.35
CA PRO A 209 -2.43 15.08 -0.89
C PRO A 209 -3.72 14.72 -0.16
N PHE A 210 -4.87 15.14 -0.68
CA PHE A 210 -6.17 14.86 -0.05
C PHE A 210 -6.51 13.36 -0.14
N GLY A 211 -6.49 12.80 -1.35
CA GLY A 211 -6.79 11.39 -1.58
C GLY A 211 -5.72 10.48 -1.00
N GLY A 212 -4.43 10.84 -1.17
CA GLY A 212 -3.33 10.06 -0.62
C GLY A 212 -3.39 9.91 0.90
N ALA A 213 -3.65 10.99 1.64
CA ALA A 213 -3.80 10.92 3.10
C ALA A 213 -5.12 10.25 3.54
N SER A 214 -6.20 10.40 2.77
CA SER A 214 -7.45 9.68 3.01
C SER A 214 -7.23 8.17 2.90
N THR A 215 -6.60 7.73 1.84
CA THR A 215 -6.29 6.32 1.57
C THR A 215 -5.30 5.74 2.57
N CYS A 216 -4.35 6.55 3.07
CA CYS A 216 -3.46 6.17 4.15
C CYS A 216 -4.24 5.66 5.39
N LEU A 217 -5.30 6.39 5.78
CA LEU A 217 -6.16 5.95 6.88
C LEU A 217 -6.99 4.71 6.49
N GLY A 218 -7.55 4.68 5.28
CA GLY A 218 -8.35 3.54 4.80
C GLY A 218 -7.57 2.23 4.77
N GLY A 219 -6.33 2.23 4.22
CA GLY A 219 -5.44 1.07 4.25
C GLY A 219 -5.09 0.64 5.67
N ALA A 220 -4.72 1.60 6.52
CA ALA A 220 -4.43 1.30 7.93
C ALA A 220 -5.61 0.62 8.66
N ILE A 221 -6.86 0.94 8.32
CA ILE A 221 -8.06 0.31 8.89
C ILE A 221 -8.25 -1.11 8.37
N ARG A 222 -8.08 -1.34 7.06
CA ARG A 222 -8.35 -2.64 6.44
C ARG A 222 -7.38 -3.73 6.88
N ASP A 223 -6.15 -3.39 7.25
CA ASP A 223 -5.19 -4.37 7.77
C ASP A 223 -5.69 -5.07 9.06
N PRO A 224 -6.12 -4.37 10.12
CA PRO A 224 -6.79 -5.01 11.25
C PRO A 224 -8.11 -5.70 10.88
N LEU A 225 -8.87 -5.18 9.90
CA LEU A 225 -10.06 -5.88 9.39
C LEU A 225 -9.70 -7.24 8.80
N SER A 226 -8.53 -7.39 8.15
CA SER A 226 -8.04 -8.70 7.70
C SER A 226 -7.97 -9.70 8.87
N GLY A 227 -7.59 -9.23 10.06
CA GLY A 227 -7.66 -10.00 11.31
C GLY A 227 -9.04 -10.01 11.98
N ARG A 228 -10.11 -9.59 11.32
CA ARG A 228 -11.50 -9.42 11.79
C ARG A 228 -11.64 -8.41 12.93
N SER A 229 -10.67 -7.54 13.13
CA SER A 229 -10.64 -6.56 14.21
C SER A 229 -11.34 -5.27 13.80
N TYR A 230 -12.26 -4.78 14.62
CA TYR A 230 -12.88 -3.46 14.45
C TYR A 230 -11.94 -2.37 14.96
N VAL A 231 -11.75 -1.31 14.18
CA VAL A 231 -10.86 -0.20 14.52
C VAL A 231 -11.59 0.85 15.37
N TYR A 232 -11.02 1.18 16.51
CA TYR A 232 -11.60 2.11 17.49
C TYR A 232 -10.87 3.46 17.54
N GLN A 233 -9.62 3.52 17.12
CA GLN A 233 -8.78 4.68 17.29
C GLN A 233 -7.80 4.83 16.13
N ALA A 234 -7.63 6.06 15.65
CA ALA A 234 -6.60 6.43 14.67
C ALA A 234 -5.59 7.40 15.28
N MET A 235 -4.39 7.40 14.71
CA MET A 235 -3.30 8.32 14.99
C MET A 235 -2.65 8.74 13.66
N ARG A 236 -1.97 9.89 13.66
CA ARG A 236 -1.28 10.38 12.46
C ARG A 236 0.07 10.99 12.83
N VAL A 237 1.11 10.57 12.12
CA VAL A 237 2.45 11.16 12.22
C VAL A 237 2.91 11.57 10.83
N THR A 238 3.42 12.80 10.67
CA THR A 238 3.89 13.29 9.38
C THR A 238 5.26 13.93 9.48
N GLY A 239 5.98 13.90 8.36
CA GLY A 239 7.19 14.69 8.13
C GLY A 239 7.03 15.56 6.90
N ALA A 240 7.28 16.85 7.03
CA ALA A 240 7.15 17.85 5.98
C ALA A 240 8.33 18.83 5.99
N GLY A 241 8.58 19.46 4.83
CA GLY A 241 9.41 20.65 4.79
C GLY A 241 8.71 21.87 5.41
N ASP A 242 9.37 23.02 5.41
CA ASP A 242 8.78 24.25 5.93
C ASP A 242 7.52 24.66 5.15
N ILE A 243 6.38 24.70 5.82
CA ILE A 243 5.10 25.10 5.23
C ILE A 243 5.03 26.59 4.87
N TYR A 244 5.96 27.39 5.35
CA TYR A 244 6.08 28.82 5.02
C TYR A 244 7.06 29.06 3.87
N GLN A 245 7.70 28.01 3.32
CA GLN A 245 8.56 28.12 2.15
C GLN A 245 7.84 28.89 1.04
N PRO A 246 8.47 29.93 0.45
CA PRO A 246 7.91 30.66 -0.69
C PRO A 246 7.58 29.73 -1.86
N VAL A 247 6.44 29.95 -2.51
CA VAL A 247 6.00 29.11 -3.66
C VAL A 247 7.06 29.09 -4.78
N GLY A 248 7.77 30.19 -4.98
CA GLY A 248 8.83 30.29 -5.99
C GLY A 248 10.05 29.41 -5.71
N GLU A 249 10.20 28.89 -4.50
CA GLU A 249 11.27 27.97 -4.10
C GLU A 249 10.84 26.49 -4.14
N THR A 250 9.60 26.22 -4.57
CA THR A 250 9.11 24.84 -4.72
C THR A 250 9.95 24.09 -5.74
N LEU A 251 10.40 22.89 -5.38
CA LEU A 251 11.15 22.03 -6.29
C LEU A 251 10.33 21.70 -7.56
N ALA A 252 11.02 21.64 -8.68
CA ALA A 252 10.39 21.30 -9.94
C ALA A 252 9.70 19.92 -9.86
N GLY A 253 8.47 19.82 -10.38
CA GLY A 253 7.68 18.59 -10.35
C GLY A 253 7.04 18.27 -9.00
N LYS A 254 7.09 19.18 -8.01
CA LYS A 254 6.45 19.01 -6.70
C LYS A 254 5.40 20.08 -6.42
N LEU A 255 4.49 19.75 -5.53
CA LEU A 255 3.54 20.72 -4.97
C LEU A 255 4.21 21.53 -3.85
N PRO A 256 3.76 22.79 -3.61
CA PRO A 256 4.23 23.57 -2.46
C PRO A 256 3.95 22.86 -1.12
N GLN A 257 4.92 22.92 -0.18
CA GLN A 257 4.82 22.24 1.11
C GLN A 257 3.55 22.58 1.89
N ARG A 258 3.12 23.85 1.84
CA ARG A 258 1.86 24.28 2.45
C ARG A 258 0.62 23.64 1.83
N VAL A 259 0.61 23.44 0.50
CA VAL A 259 -0.51 22.79 -0.21
C VAL A 259 -0.59 21.34 0.21
N ILE A 260 0.53 20.62 0.19
CA ILE A 260 0.60 19.23 0.60
C ILE A 260 0.10 19.08 2.04
N SER A 261 0.67 19.81 3.00
CA SER A 261 0.34 19.65 4.42
C SER A 261 -1.12 19.96 4.73
N ARG A 262 -1.68 21.04 4.15
CA ARG A 262 -3.10 21.40 4.36
C ARG A 262 -4.07 20.38 3.75
N LYS A 263 -3.84 19.98 2.52
CA LYS A 263 -4.73 19.02 1.82
C LYS A 263 -4.64 17.63 2.45
N ALA A 264 -3.44 17.19 2.83
CA ALA A 264 -3.26 15.91 3.50
C ALA A 264 -3.98 15.87 4.86
N ALA A 265 -3.84 16.92 5.68
CA ALA A 265 -4.57 17.02 6.94
C ALA A 265 -6.09 17.01 6.73
N ALA A 266 -6.58 17.74 5.72
CA ALA A 266 -8.01 17.74 5.38
C ALA A 266 -8.50 16.38 4.90
N GLY A 267 -7.74 15.66 4.06
CA GLY A 267 -8.08 14.34 3.56
C GLY A 267 -8.18 13.31 4.65
N TYR A 268 -7.16 13.22 5.51
CA TYR A 268 -7.14 12.31 6.65
C TYR A 268 -8.32 12.55 7.61
N SER A 269 -8.54 13.82 7.97
CA SER A 269 -9.67 14.24 8.81
C SER A 269 -11.03 13.95 8.18
N SER A 270 -11.17 14.24 6.87
CA SER A 270 -12.42 13.98 6.15
C SER A 270 -12.79 12.50 6.15
N TYR A 271 -11.81 11.62 5.91
CA TYR A 271 -12.02 10.18 5.92
C TYR A 271 -12.47 9.67 7.29
N GLY A 272 -11.73 10.01 8.34
CA GLY A 272 -12.06 9.62 9.71
C GLY A 272 -13.45 10.13 10.15
N ASN A 273 -13.80 11.39 9.82
CA ASN A 273 -15.11 11.95 10.14
C ASN A 273 -16.26 11.21 9.45
N GLN A 274 -16.10 10.79 8.20
CA GLN A 274 -17.15 10.08 7.46
C GLN A 274 -17.44 8.69 8.02
N ILE A 275 -16.44 8.02 8.57
CA ILE A 275 -16.60 6.70 9.20
C ILE A 275 -16.91 6.77 10.69
N GLY A 276 -16.68 7.94 11.32
CA GLY A 276 -16.90 8.12 12.75
C GLY A 276 -15.71 7.67 13.61
N LEU A 277 -14.51 7.67 13.04
CA LEU A 277 -13.26 7.28 13.71
C LEU A 277 -12.47 8.53 14.14
N ALA A 278 -12.22 8.66 15.43
CA ALA A 278 -11.44 9.77 15.98
C ALA A 278 -9.93 9.57 15.76
N THR A 279 -9.25 10.61 15.27
CA THR A 279 -7.78 10.69 15.28
C THR A 279 -7.34 11.32 16.60
N THR A 280 -6.92 10.49 17.55
CA THR A 280 -6.67 10.91 18.95
C THR A 280 -5.27 11.47 19.18
N HIS A 281 -4.35 11.22 18.25
CA HIS A 281 -2.98 11.76 18.30
C HIS A 281 -2.55 12.19 16.90
N VAL A 282 -2.10 13.45 16.79
CA VAL A 282 -1.49 13.99 15.57
C VAL A 282 -0.16 14.62 15.92
N ARG A 283 0.89 14.21 15.23
CA ARG A 283 2.21 14.84 15.34
C ARG A 283 2.77 15.13 13.96
N GLU A 284 3.09 16.38 13.70
CA GLU A 284 3.78 16.83 12.50
C GLU A 284 5.22 17.23 12.84
N ILE A 285 6.18 16.72 12.09
CA ILE A 285 7.61 16.98 12.23
C ILE A 285 8.05 17.76 10.99
N TYR A 286 8.75 18.86 11.20
CA TYR A 286 9.25 19.69 10.11
C TYR A 286 10.77 19.58 10.03
N HIS A 287 11.27 19.19 8.87
CA HIS A 287 12.69 19.09 8.57
C HIS A 287 12.95 19.34 7.07
N PRO A 288 14.02 20.05 6.68
CA PRO A 288 14.31 20.36 5.28
C PRO A 288 14.36 19.13 4.37
N ASP A 289 14.84 17.99 4.86
CA ASP A 289 14.97 16.76 4.06
C ASP A 289 13.63 16.18 3.64
N TYR A 290 12.55 16.46 4.36
CA TYR A 290 11.20 16.06 3.95
C TYR A 290 10.65 16.80 2.73
N VAL A 291 11.37 17.81 2.22
CA VAL A 291 11.07 18.40 0.91
C VAL A 291 11.34 17.41 -0.21
N ALA A 292 12.37 16.57 -0.06
CA ALA A 292 12.68 15.51 -1.03
C ALA A 292 11.60 14.42 -1.07
N LYS A 293 11.14 13.98 0.11
CA LYS A 293 10.08 12.97 0.25
C LYS A 293 9.28 13.21 1.53
N ARG A 294 7.98 13.49 1.39
CA ARG A 294 7.08 13.60 2.53
C ARG A 294 6.95 12.26 3.27
N LEU A 295 6.86 12.32 4.58
CA LEU A 295 6.41 11.20 5.40
C LEU A 295 4.92 11.40 5.75
N GLU A 296 4.08 10.44 5.39
CA GLU A 296 2.69 10.35 5.80
C GLU A 296 2.45 8.99 6.42
N VAL A 297 2.19 8.95 7.73
CA VAL A 297 1.94 7.72 8.49
C VAL A 297 0.58 7.80 9.14
N GLY A 298 -0.30 6.89 8.79
CA GLY A 298 -1.52 6.59 9.53
C GLY A 298 -1.28 5.40 10.45
N ALA A 299 -1.81 5.46 11.67
CA ALA A 299 -1.76 4.33 12.58
C ALA A 299 -3.11 4.13 13.24
N VAL A 300 -3.45 2.88 13.55
CA VAL A 300 -4.74 2.53 14.14
C VAL A 300 -4.60 1.44 15.20
N VAL A 301 -5.58 1.42 16.10
CA VAL A 301 -5.76 0.36 17.08
C VAL A 301 -7.16 -0.24 16.90
N GLY A 302 -7.21 -1.55 16.74
CA GLY A 302 -8.44 -2.31 16.65
C GLY A 302 -8.51 -3.42 17.70
N ALA A 303 -9.68 -3.99 17.89
CA ALA A 303 -9.88 -5.12 18.79
C ALA A 303 -11.01 -6.02 18.32
N VAL A 304 -10.91 -7.30 18.66
CA VAL A 304 -11.94 -8.30 18.42
C VAL A 304 -11.91 -9.38 19.52
N LYS A 305 -13.05 -9.96 19.86
CA LYS A 305 -13.06 -11.14 20.73
C LYS A 305 -12.36 -12.30 20.02
N ALA A 306 -11.44 -12.97 20.68
CA ALA A 306 -10.66 -14.06 20.09
C ALA A 306 -11.56 -15.18 19.52
N GLU A 307 -12.68 -15.48 20.18
CA GLU A 307 -13.66 -16.49 19.74
C GLU A 307 -14.36 -16.18 18.41
N ASN A 308 -14.28 -14.92 17.93
CA ASN A 308 -14.89 -14.46 16.67
C ASN A 308 -13.93 -14.54 15.49
N VAL A 309 -12.70 -14.99 15.72
CA VAL A 309 -11.65 -15.06 14.68
C VAL A 309 -11.37 -16.51 14.36
N ARG A 310 -11.85 -16.96 13.20
CA ARG A 310 -11.46 -18.23 12.60
C ARG A 310 -10.19 -18.01 11.80
N ARG A 311 -9.21 -18.92 11.92
CA ARG A 311 -7.97 -18.90 11.15
C ARG A 311 -7.66 -20.31 10.67
N GLU A 312 -7.86 -20.52 9.39
CA GLU A 312 -7.64 -21.80 8.75
C GLU A 312 -6.97 -21.63 7.41
N THR A 313 -6.09 -22.55 7.06
CA THR A 313 -5.52 -22.59 5.72
C THR A 313 -6.62 -22.88 4.71
N PRO A 314 -6.74 -22.09 3.63
CA PRO A 314 -7.68 -22.37 2.56
C PRO A 314 -7.46 -23.75 1.96
N ALA A 315 -8.53 -24.43 1.61
CA ALA A 315 -8.54 -25.77 1.05
C ALA A 315 -9.19 -25.79 -0.35
N ALA A 316 -8.89 -26.82 -1.14
CA ALA A 316 -9.50 -26.99 -2.45
C ALA A 316 -11.03 -27.03 -2.34
N GLY A 317 -11.71 -26.21 -3.12
CA GLY A 317 -13.17 -26.07 -3.11
C GLY A 317 -13.68 -24.89 -2.26
N ASP A 318 -12.84 -24.25 -1.44
CA ASP A 318 -13.16 -22.98 -0.79
C ASP A 318 -13.37 -21.90 -1.84
N VAL A 319 -14.06 -20.84 -1.46
CA VAL A 319 -14.41 -19.73 -2.34
C VAL A 319 -13.85 -18.43 -1.80
N VAL A 320 -13.23 -17.66 -2.71
CA VAL A 320 -12.80 -16.29 -2.42
C VAL A 320 -13.90 -15.32 -2.82
N LEU A 321 -14.35 -14.50 -1.88
CA LEU A 321 -15.30 -13.41 -2.14
C LEU A 321 -14.57 -12.08 -2.09
N LEU A 322 -14.85 -11.22 -3.09
CA LEU A 322 -14.46 -9.81 -3.08
C LEU A 322 -15.61 -9.00 -2.49
N LEU A 323 -15.38 -8.38 -1.34
CA LEU A 323 -16.35 -7.54 -0.63
C LEU A 323 -16.00 -6.06 -0.75
N GLY A 324 -16.99 -5.19 -0.83
CA GLY A 324 -16.81 -3.74 -0.81
C GLY A 324 -16.93 -3.06 -2.18
N GLY A 325 -16.03 -2.13 -2.46
CA GLY A 325 -16.07 -1.26 -3.63
C GLY A 325 -15.83 -1.96 -4.97
N ARG A 326 -16.09 -1.24 -6.05
CA ARG A 326 -15.88 -1.72 -7.42
C ARG A 326 -14.51 -1.27 -7.95
N THR A 327 -13.98 -2.01 -8.91
CA THR A 327 -12.68 -1.75 -9.56
C THR A 327 -12.79 -0.65 -10.62
N GLY A 328 -11.88 0.29 -10.60
CA GLY A 328 -11.70 1.33 -11.61
C GLY A 328 -10.24 1.46 -12.03
N ARG A 329 -9.88 2.54 -12.75
CA ARG A 329 -8.51 2.87 -13.15
C ARG A 329 -7.74 3.65 -12.07
N ASP A 330 -8.07 3.49 -10.82
CA ASP A 330 -7.42 4.12 -9.69
C ASP A 330 -6.35 3.19 -9.08
N GLY A 331 -5.19 3.73 -8.76
CA GLY A 331 -4.06 3.01 -8.18
C GLY A 331 -3.32 2.09 -9.16
N ILE A 332 -3.56 2.19 -10.47
CA ILE A 332 -2.84 1.38 -11.46
C ILE A 332 -1.38 1.78 -11.49
N GLY A 333 -0.50 0.85 -11.14
CA GLY A 333 0.93 1.09 -11.02
C GLY A 333 1.34 1.83 -9.75
N GLY A 334 0.49 1.93 -8.73
CA GLY A 334 0.81 2.58 -7.45
C GLY A 334 1.99 1.92 -6.73
N ALA A 335 2.02 0.60 -6.63
CA ALA A 335 3.13 -0.15 -6.06
C ALA A 335 4.45 0.07 -6.81
N THR A 336 4.43 -0.02 -8.14
CA THR A 336 5.62 0.19 -8.97
C THR A 336 6.06 1.66 -8.97
N GLY A 337 5.12 2.61 -8.97
CA GLY A 337 5.39 4.04 -8.85
C GLY A 337 6.02 4.42 -7.52
N SER A 338 5.57 3.81 -6.42
CA SER A 338 6.13 4.00 -5.08
C SER A 338 7.58 3.53 -4.96
N SER A 339 8.02 2.62 -5.84
CA SER A 339 9.40 2.11 -5.92
C SER A 339 10.33 2.98 -6.78
N LYS A 340 9.82 4.06 -7.41
CA LYS A 340 10.59 4.93 -8.30
C LYS A 340 10.89 6.28 -7.67
N GLU A 341 11.97 6.91 -8.14
CA GLU A 341 12.28 8.28 -7.75
C GLU A 341 11.28 9.27 -8.35
N HIS A 342 10.90 10.27 -7.55
CA HIS A 342 10.06 11.37 -8.01
C HIS A 342 10.84 12.28 -8.96
N ASN A 343 10.29 12.56 -10.14
CA ASN A 343 10.92 13.41 -11.15
C ASN A 343 10.01 14.58 -11.55
N THR A 344 10.51 15.45 -12.42
CA THR A 344 9.81 16.68 -12.84
C THR A 344 8.48 16.43 -13.58
N LYS A 345 8.24 15.22 -14.06
CA LYS A 345 7.02 14.82 -14.78
C LYS A 345 6.05 14.00 -13.93
N SER A 346 6.40 13.67 -12.69
CA SER A 346 5.59 12.77 -11.86
C SER A 346 4.15 13.27 -11.68
N LEU A 347 3.93 14.59 -11.52
CA LEU A 347 2.58 15.16 -11.43
C LEU A 347 1.76 15.03 -12.73
N GLU A 348 2.42 14.90 -13.88
CA GLU A 348 1.76 14.77 -15.18
C GLU A 348 1.47 13.31 -15.54
N THR A 349 2.33 12.38 -15.08
CA THR A 349 2.31 10.98 -15.52
C THR A 349 1.73 10.00 -14.50
N CYS A 350 1.70 10.36 -13.20
CA CYS A 350 1.32 9.45 -12.13
C CYS A 350 -0.15 9.57 -11.68
N SER A 351 -1.01 10.17 -12.49
CA SER A 351 -2.42 10.40 -12.12
C SER A 351 -3.21 9.10 -11.87
N SER A 352 -2.89 8.03 -12.58
CA SER A 352 -3.51 6.72 -12.39
C SER A 352 -2.95 5.95 -11.18
N GLU A 353 -1.78 6.34 -10.66
CA GLU A 353 -1.12 5.69 -9.53
C GLU A 353 -1.76 6.06 -8.19
N VAL A 354 -2.57 7.12 -8.15
CA VAL A 354 -3.22 7.58 -6.92
C VAL A 354 -4.55 6.86 -6.71
N GLN A 355 -4.67 6.22 -5.56
CA GLN A 355 -5.93 5.63 -5.13
C GLN A 355 -6.90 6.74 -4.65
N LYS A 356 -8.18 6.53 -4.89
CA LYS A 356 -9.25 7.46 -4.47
C LYS A 356 -10.13 6.78 -3.43
N GLY A 357 -10.02 7.24 -2.19
CA GLY A 357 -10.76 6.69 -1.06
C GLY A 357 -12.26 6.95 -1.12
N ASN A 358 -13.05 5.98 -0.62
CA ASN A 358 -14.50 6.07 -0.46
C ASN A 358 -14.88 5.66 0.97
N ALA A 359 -14.72 6.57 1.92
CA ALA A 359 -14.96 6.32 3.34
C ALA A 359 -16.34 5.72 3.67
N PRO A 360 -17.46 6.10 2.99
CA PRO A 360 -18.74 5.41 3.21
C PRO A 360 -18.73 3.91 2.89
N GLU A 361 -17.92 3.47 1.92
CA GLU A 361 -17.76 2.05 1.61
C GLU A 361 -16.94 1.34 2.68
N GLU A 362 -15.85 1.94 3.14
CA GLU A 362 -15.04 1.47 4.27
C GLU A 362 -15.90 1.26 5.52
N ARG A 363 -16.77 2.23 5.83
CA ARG A 363 -17.68 2.12 6.98
C ARG A 363 -18.64 0.91 6.87
N LYS A 364 -19.07 0.55 5.65
CA LYS A 364 -19.90 -0.65 5.48
C LYS A 364 -19.10 -1.92 5.77
N LEU A 365 -17.84 -1.98 5.28
CA LEU A 365 -16.94 -3.09 5.57
C LEU A 365 -16.67 -3.22 7.07
N GLU A 366 -16.30 -2.15 7.76
CA GLU A 366 -16.10 -2.16 9.22
C GLU A 366 -17.33 -2.67 9.97
N ARG A 367 -18.52 -2.24 9.56
CA ARG A 367 -19.78 -2.68 10.19
C ARG A 367 -20.09 -4.15 9.90
N LEU A 368 -19.74 -4.66 8.72
CA LEU A 368 -19.86 -6.07 8.37
C LEU A 368 -18.92 -6.92 9.22
N PHE A 369 -17.64 -6.55 9.29
CA PHE A 369 -16.63 -7.27 10.07
C PHE A 369 -16.83 -7.16 11.60
N ARG A 370 -17.66 -6.25 12.07
CA ARG A 370 -18.07 -6.19 13.48
C ARG A 370 -19.11 -7.24 13.87
N ARG A 371 -19.65 -8.01 12.91
CA ARG A 371 -20.71 -9.00 13.13
C ARG A 371 -20.11 -10.38 13.31
N PRO A 372 -20.20 -10.98 14.52
CA PRO A 372 -19.62 -12.29 14.81
C PRO A 372 -20.14 -13.41 13.88
N GLU A 373 -21.42 -13.32 13.50
CA GLU A 373 -22.04 -14.28 12.58
C GLU A 373 -21.39 -14.28 11.17
N VAL A 374 -20.74 -13.19 10.79
CA VAL A 374 -19.98 -13.07 9.53
C VAL A 374 -18.54 -13.49 9.73
N THR A 375 -17.87 -12.94 10.75
CA THR A 375 -16.42 -13.13 10.92
C THR A 375 -16.05 -14.57 11.25
N ARG A 376 -16.93 -15.33 11.91
CA ARG A 376 -16.74 -16.75 12.19
C ARG A 376 -16.79 -17.65 10.94
N LEU A 377 -17.36 -17.17 9.82
CA LEU A 377 -17.36 -17.90 8.55
C LEU A 377 -16.06 -17.69 7.76
N ILE A 378 -15.31 -16.61 8.05
CA ILE A 378 -14.11 -16.23 7.30
C ILE A 378 -12.91 -17.05 7.79
N LYS A 379 -12.39 -17.93 6.95
CA LYS A 379 -11.19 -18.75 7.21
C LYS A 379 -9.91 -17.92 7.16
N LYS A 380 -9.79 -17.08 6.15
CA LYS A 380 -8.65 -16.16 5.90
C LYS A 380 -9.15 -14.90 5.19
N SER A 381 -8.52 -13.79 5.44
CA SER A 381 -8.88 -12.51 4.82
C SER A 381 -7.64 -11.70 4.51
N ASN A 382 -7.72 -10.88 3.45
CA ASN A 382 -6.70 -9.92 3.09
C ASN A 382 -7.36 -8.62 2.61
N ASP A 383 -6.68 -7.49 2.77
CA ASP A 383 -7.13 -6.21 2.24
C ASP A 383 -6.67 -6.00 0.78
N PHE A 384 -7.29 -5.05 0.11
CA PHE A 384 -6.88 -4.61 -1.21
C PHE A 384 -6.01 -3.36 -1.08
N GLY A 385 -4.71 -3.56 -1.13
CA GLY A 385 -3.70 -2.52 -1.20
C GLY A 385 -2.93 -2.58 -2.50
N ALA A 386 -1.61 -2.54 -2.41
CA ALA A 386 -0.68 -2.62 -3.53
C ALA A 386 -0.93 -3.86 -4.39
N GLY A 387 -0.93 -3.68 -5.73
CA GLY A 387 -1.11 -4.75 -6.70
C GLY A 387 -2.55 -5.27 -6.88
N GLY A 388 -3.52 -4.68 -6.19
CA GLY A 388 -4.94 -4.91 -6.42
C GLY A 388 -5.36 -6.37 -6.27
N VAL A 389 -6.19 -6.86 -7.22
CA VAL A 389 -6.74 -8.23 -7.21
C VAL A 389 -5.63 -9.29 -7.18
N SER A 390 -4.57 -9.11 -7.98
CA SER A 390 -3.51 -10.12 -8.09
C SER A 390 -2.79 -10.36 -6.78
N VAL A 391 -2.50 -9.31 -6.01
CA VAL A 391 -1.81 -9.41 -4.72
C VAL A 391 -2.78 -9.75 -3.59
N ALA A 392 -3.89 -9.02 -3.45
CA ALA A 392 -4.84 -9.24 -2.36
C ALA A 392 -5.40 -10.66 -2.32
N ILE A 393 -5.68 -11.24 -3.48
CA ILE A 393 -6.17 -12.63 -3.59
C ILE A 393 -4.99 -13.61 -3.65
N GLY A 394 -3.90 -13.27 -4.35
CA GLY A 394 -2.74 -14.14 -4.51
C GLY A 394 -2.04 -14.49 -3.20
N GLU A 395 -2.10 -13.64 -2.19
CA GLU A 395 -1.52 -13.88 -0.86
C GLU A 395 -2.38 -14.77 0.05
N LEU A 396 -3.59 -15.12 -0.36
CA LEU A 396 -4.48 -15.95 0.47
C LEU A 396 -4.04 -17.40 0.51
N THR A 397 -3.50 -17.93 -0.58
CA THR A 397 -3.06 -19.33 -0.68
C THR A 397 -2.12 -19.55 -1.87
N ASP A 398 -1.39 -20.68 -1.89
CA ASP A 398 -0.36 -21.01 -2.89
C ASP A 398 -0.92 -21.31 -4.29
N GLY A 399 -2.21 -21.66 -4.42
CA GLY A 399 -2.84 -21.95 -5.71
C GLY A 399 -4.26 -21.40 -5.77
N LEU A 400 -4.59 -20.72 -6.87
CA LEU A 400 -5.86 -20.02 -7.07
C LEU A 400 -6.25 -19.99 -8.56
N ASP A 401 -7.56 -20.08 -8.81
CA ASP A 401 -8.17 -19.71 -10.07
C ASP A 401 -8.88 -18.38 -9.90
N ILE A 402 -8.36 -17.30 -10.52
CA ILE A 402 -8.92 -15.95 -10.43
C ILE A 402 -9.68 -15.62 -11.72
N TYR A 403 -10.99 -15.43 -11.58
CA TYR A 403 -11.90 -15.09 -12.69
C TYR A 403 -12.01 -13.56 -12.79
N LEU A 404 -11.13 -12.91 -13.56
CA LEU A 404 -11.08 -11.45 -13.70
C LEU A 404 -12.36 -10.87 -14.29
N ASP A 405 -13.07 -11.60 -15.13
CA ASP A 405 -14.38 -11.23 -15.71
C ASP A 405 -15.50 -11.13 -14.65
N ARG A 406 -15.31 -11.71 -13.48
CA ARG A 406 -16.24 -11.62 -12.33
C ARG A 406 -15.93 -10.48 -11.37
N VAL A 407 -14.83 -9.78 -11.54
CA VAL A 407 -14.46 -8.63 -10.71
C VAL A 407 -15.44 -7.48 -10.96
N PRO A 408 -16.15 -6.98 -9.93
CA PRO A 408 -17.09 -5.88 -10.11
C PRO A 408 -16.38 -4.60 -10.55
N THR A 409 -16.88 -3.95 -11.60
CA THR A 409 -16.27 -2.75 -12.18
C THR A 409 -17.11 -1.49 -11.92
N LYS A 410 -16.44 -0.34 -11.80
CA LYS A 410 -17.08 0.99 -11.69
C LYS A 410 -17.71 1.41 -13.01
N TYR A 411 -17.14 0.98 -14.13
CA TYR A 411 -17.54 1.28 -15.51
C TYR A 411 -16.97 0.24 -16.46
N ASP A 412 -17.50 0.17 -17.67
CA ASP A 412 -17.05 -0.75 -18.70
C ASP A 412 -15.71 -0.31 -19.32
N GLY A 413 -15.04 -1.22 -20.06
CA GLY A 413 -13.82 -0.93 -20.81
C GLY A 413 -12.52 -1.10 -20.05
N LEU A 414 -12.53 -1.73 -18.86
CA LEU A 414 -11.34 -2.18 -18.18
C LEU A 414 -10.81 -3.46 -18.85
N ASN A 415 -9.52 -3.50 -19.15
CA ASN A 415 -8.86 -4.71 -19.65
C ASN A 415 -8.41 -5.61 -18.50
N ALA A 416 -7.94 -6.83 -18.83
CA ALA A 416 -7.53 -7.81 -17.82
C ALA A 416 -6.35 -7.30 -16.96
N THR A 417 -5.39 -6.56 -17.54
CA THR A 417 -4.28 -5.98 -16.78
C THR A 417 -4.80 -4.97 -15.76
N GLU A 418 -5.68 -4.06 -16.18
CA GLU A 418 -6.29 -3.07 -15.29
C GLU A 418 -7.10 -3.73 -14.17
N LEU A 419 -7.84 -4.80 -14.48
CA LEU A 419 -8.59 -5.57 -13.48
C LEU A 419 -7.67 -6.27 -12.48
N ALA A 420 -6.53 -6.82 -12.95
CA ALA A 420 -5.61 -7.56 -12.12
C ALA A 420 -4.83 -6.69 -11.13
N ILE A 421 -4.40 -5.49 -11.55
CA ILE A 421 -3.46 -4.66 -10.77
C ILE A 421 -4.03 -3.34 -10.26
N SER A 422 -5.30 -3.01 -10.53
CA SER A 422 -5.92 -1.80 -9.99
C SER A 422 -6.03 -1.87 -8.48
N GLU A 423 -5.52 -0.84 -7.82
CA GLU A 423 -5.53 -0.68 -6.37
C GLU A 423 -6.77 0.11 -5.89
N SER A 424 -7.91 -0.08 -6.56
CA SER A 424 -9.18 0.50 -6.07
C SER A 424 -9.41 0.08 -4.62
N GLN A 425 -9.63 1.07 -3.77
CA GLN A 425 -9.66 0.90 -2.32
C GLN A 425 -11.01 0.42 -1.80
N GLU A 426 -11.11 0.26 -0.49
CA GLU A 426 -12.30 -0.18 0.26
C GLU A 426 -12.84 -1.52 -0.25
N ARG A 427 -11.91 -2.47 -0.42
CA ARG A 427 -12.21 -3.85 -0.78
C ARG A 427 -11.54 -4.82 0.19
N MET A 428 -12.17 -5.95 0.44
CA MET A 428 -11.61 -7.06 1.22
C MET A 428 -11.76 -8.35 0.44
N ALA A 429 -10.72 -9.18 0.45
CA ALA A 429 -10.80 -10.57 0.00
C ALA A 429 -11.02 -11.48 1.22
N VAL A 430 -12.03 -12.34 1.17
CA VAL A 430 -12.31 -13.28 2.25
C VAL A 430 -12.46 -14.68 1.69
N VAL A 431 -11.91 -15.67 2.40
CA VAL A 431 -12.07 -17.08 2.09
C VAL A 431 -13.14 -17.67 2.98
N VAL A 432 -14.12 -18.31 2.37
CA VAL A 432 -15.21 -19.02 3.06
C VAL A 432 -15.35 -20.43 2.48
N GLU A 433 -15.95 -21.33 3.27
CA GLU A 433 -16.36 -22.62 2.74
C GLU A 433 -17.48 -22.43 1.70
N ARG A 434 -17.51 -23.31 0.70
CA ARG A 434 -18.56 -23.24 -0.32
C ARG A 434 -19.96 -23.35 0.28
N ALA A 435 -20.12 -24.10 1.37
CA ALA A 435 -21.39 -24.26 2.07
C ALA A 435 -21.89 -22.96 2.75
N ASP A 436 -20.98 -22.03 3.05
CA ASP A 436 -21.28 -20.76 3.74
C ASP A 436 -21.54 -19.61 2.76
N MET A 437 -21.67 -19.88 1.46
CA MET A 437 -21.92 -18.84 0.44
C MET A 437 -23.36 -18.33 0.42
N GLU A 438 -24.31 -19.06 0.95
CA GLU A 438 -25.73 -18.71 1.03
C GLU A 438 -26.02 -18.00 2.37
#